data_d5e631a3a30ddf50021ad474f613510f
#
_entry.id   d5e631a3a30ddf50021ad474f613510f
#
_cell.length_a   1.000
_cell.length_b   1.000
_cell.length_c   1.000
_cell.angle_alpha   90.00
_cell.angle_beta   90.00
_cell.angle_gamma   90.00
#
_symmetry.space_group_name_H-M   'P 1'
#
loop_
_entity.id
_entity.type
_entity.pdbx_description
1 polymer ?
#
loop_
_entity_poly.entity_id
_entity_poly.type
_entity_poly.pdbx_seq_one_letter_code
_entity_poly.pdbx_strand_id
1 'polypeptide(L)'
;MRRSLSYLVSFVVACGAAAQETGQPAHTFVIPSGVKWGAPPPVFEKGMSFTVVSGDPGKPGLYVVRAKMPAGYKIAPHWHPTDEHVTVLSGTFALGMGEKFDKSSMTSFPVGGYALLPADMRHFALAKTATTIQIHGQGPFALMYVNPADDPSKRAPAK
;
A
#
# COMPACT_ATOMS: atom_id res chain seq x y z
N MET A 1 -29.94 -21.48 -79.66
CA MET A 1 -30.44 -21.48 -78.26
C MET A 1 -29.31 -21.82 -77.32
N ARG A 2 -28.67 -20.80 -76.68
CA ARG A 2 -27.65 -21.01 -75.69
C ARG A 2 -28.25 -20.69 -74.32
N ARG A 3 -28.31 -21.67 -73.43
CA ARG A 3 -28.77 -21.50 -72.05
C ARG A 3 -27.54 -21.12 -71.18
N SER A 4 -27.57 -19.89 -70.65
CA SER A 4 -26.57 -19.43 -69.62
C SER A 4 -27.01 -19.97 -68.27
N LEU A 5 -26.13 -20.69 -67.65
CA LEU A 5 -26.26 -21.20 -66.29
C LEU A 5 -25.59 -20.23 -65.34
N SER A 6 -26.37 -19.47 -64.56
CA SER A 6 -25.85 -18.55 -63.54
C SER A 6 -25.62 -19.31 -62.22
N TYR A 7 -24.37 -19.39 -61.79
CA TYR A 7 -24.03 -19.93 -60.47
C TYR A 7 -24.16 -18.83 -59.41
N LEU A 8 -25.08 -19.04 -58.48
CA LEU A 8 -25.20 -18.21 -57.30
C LEU A 8 -24.17 -18.70 -56.25
N VAL A 9 -23.14 -17.90 -55.98
CA VAL A 9 -22.19 -18.18 -54.92
C VAL A 9 -22.72 -17.54 -53.63
N SER A 10 -23.22 -18.39 -52.72
CA SER A 10 -23.63 -17.94 -51.39
C SER A 10 -22.39 -17.81 -50.48
N PHE A 11 -22.05 -16.58 -50.09
CA PHE A 11 -21.06 -16.31 -49.08
C PHE A 11 -21.70 -16.51 -47.70
N VAL A 12 -21.32 -17.56 -46.99
CA VAL A 12 -21.64 -17.74 -45.56
C VAL A 12 -20.62 -16.96 -44.77
N VAL A 13 -21.02 -15.81 -44.23
CA VAL A 13 -20.23 -15.06 -43.25
C VAL A 13 -20.39 -15.75 -41.88
N ALA A 14 -19.39 -16.52 -41.47
CA ALA A 14 -19.33 -17.06 -40.13
C ALA A 14 -18.98 -15.90 -39.15
N CYS A 15 -20.00 -15.40 -38.46
CA CYS A 15 -19.80 -14.44 -37.36
C CYS A 15 -19.24 -15.20 -36.15
N GLY A 16 -17.93 -15.20 -36.01
CA GLY A 16 -17.27 -15.74 -34.81
C GLY A 16 -17.59 -14.84 -33.62
N ALA A 17 -18.49 -15.30 -32.74
CA ALA A 17 -18.68 -14.69 -31.43
C ALA A 17 -17.40 -14.93 -30.59
N ALA A 18 -16.56 -13.91 -30.48
CA ALA A 18 -15.50 -13.91 -29.49
C ALA A 18 -16.17 -13.89 -28.12
N ALA A 19 -16.10 -14.99 -27.39
CA ALA A 19 -16.48 -15.03 -25.99
C ALA A 19 -15.53 -14.08 -25.23
N GLN A 20 -16.07 -12.94 -24.79
CA GLN A 20 -15.38 -12.12 -23.79
C GLN A 20 -15.33 -12.94 -22.51
N GLU A 21 -14.13 -13.40 -22.14
CA GLU A 21 -13.87 -13.86 -20.79
C GLU A 21 -14.14 -12.69 -19.86
N THR A 22 -15.28 -12.69 -19.21
CA THR A 22 -15.56 -11.83 -18.05
C THR A 22 -14.75 -12.38 -16.90
N GLY A 23 -13.45 -11.99 -16.87
CA GLY A 23 -12.57 -12.32 -15.76
C GLY A 23 -13.17 -11.75 -14.49
N GLN A 24 -13.78 -12.59 -13.67
CA GLN A 24 -14.17 -12.19 -12.31
C GLN A 24 -12.92 -11.73 -11.59
N PRO A 25 -12.97 -10.59 -10.87
CA PRO A 25 -11.83 -10.13 -10.07
C PRO A 25 -11.42 -11.25 -9.09
N ALA A 26 -10.14 -11.57 -9.08
CA ALA A 26 -9.62 -12.61 -8.22
C ALA A 26 -9.83 -12.24 -6.75
N HIS A 27 -10.41 -13.18 -5.97
CA HIS A 27 -10.53 -13.01 -4.54
C HIS A 27 -9.14 -13.03 -3.88
N THR A 28 -8.94 -12.15 -2.90
CA THR A 28 -7.73 -12.16 -2.06
C THR A 28 -8.09 -12.54 -0.65
N PHE A 29 -7.58 -13.69 -0.19
CA PHE A 29 -7.70 -14.14 1.20
C PHE A 29 -6.32 -14.15 1.85
N VAL A 30 -6.16 -13.42 2.95
CA VAL A 30 -4.91 -13.37 3.70
C VAL A 30 -5.17 -13.76 5.15
N ILE A 31 -4.73 -14.95 5.53
CA ILE A 31 -4.72 -15.40 6.92
C ILE A 31 -3.37 -15.02 7.58
N PRO A 32 -3.33 -14.70 8.88
CA PRO A 32 -2.11 -14.22 9.54
C PRO A 32 -0.89 -15.14 9.38
N SER A 33 -1.07 -16.45 9.43
CA SER A 33 -0.01 -17.45 9.27
C SER A 33 0.56 -17.52 7.85
N GLY A 34 -0.19 -17.07 6.85
CA GLY A 34 0.22 -17.05 5.44
C GLY A 34 0.97 -15.79 5.02
N VAL A 35 1.08 -14.79 5.89
CA VAL A 35 1.75 -13.53 5.58
C VAL A 35 3.25 -13.73 5.44
N LYS A 36 3.78 -13.41 4.26
CA LYS A 36 5.23 -13.40 4.01
C LYS A 36 5.77 -11.99 4.20
N TRP A 37 6.62 -11.83 5.20
CA TRP A 37 7.25 -10.57 5.53
C TRP A 37 8.56 -10.40 4.77
N GLY A 38 8.78 -9.21 4.22
CA GLY A 38 10.01 -8.80 3.55
C GLY A 38 10.64 -7.56 4.18
N ALA A 39 11.70 -7.07 3.58
CA ALA A 39 12.29 -5.79 3.93
C ALA A 39 11.33 -4.65 3.56
N PRO A 40 11.34 -3.55 4.33
CA PRO A 40 10.57 -2.37 3.99
C PRO A 40 11.17 -1.65 2.77
N PRO A 41 10.40 -0.76 2.10
CA PRO A 41 10.95 0.19 1.16
C PRO A 41 12.13 0.98 1.77
N PRO A 42 13.13 1.37 0.95
CA PRO A 42 14.36 2.05 1.43
C PRO A 42 14.12 3.36 2.19
N VAL A 43 12.96 3.96 2.01
CA VAL A 43 12.54 5.19 2.70
C VAL A 43 12.30 4.97 4.21
N PHE A 44 12.21 3.74 4.67
CA PHE A 44 12.07 3.40 6.09
C PHE A 44 13.39 2.96 6.71
N GLU A 45 13.57 3.25 7.98
CA GLU A 45 14.70 2.74 8.77
C GLU A 45 14.71 1.21 8.81
N LYS A 46 15.90 0.61 8.98
CA LYS A 46 16.04 -0.84 9.16
C LYS A 46 15.33 -1.29 10.45
N GLY A 47 14.95 -2.56 10.49
CA GLY A 47 14.29 -3.18 11.64
C GLY A 47 12.77 -3.34 11.51
N MET A 48 12.13 -2.69 10.54
CA MET A 48 10.75 -2.96 10.14
C MET A 48 10.69 -4.17 9.21
N SER A 49 9.60 -4.93 9.28
CA SER A 49 9.21 -5.88 8.22
C SER A 49 7.95 -5.37 7.54
N PHE A 50 7.85 -5.62 6.24
CA PHE A 50 6.80 -5.05 5.39
C PHE A 50 6.19 -6.13 4.49
N THR A 51 4.92 -5.98 4.15
CA THR A 51 4.24 -6.85 3.19
C THR A 51 3.12 -6.12 2.47
N VAL A 52 2.96 -6.41 1.19
CA VAL A 52 1.77 -6.01 0.43
C VAL A 52 0.71 -7.09 0.62
N VAL A 53 -0.47 -6.68 1.07
CA VAL A 53 -1.62 -7.56 1.31
C VAL A 53 -2.52 -7.60 0.09
N SER A 54 -2.72 -6.44 -0.54
CA SER A 54 -3.57 -6.28 -1.74
C SER A 54 -3.17 -5.03 -2.50
N GLY A 55 -3.40 -5.04 -3.81
CA GLY A 55 -3.06 -3.94 -4.70
C GLY A 55 -1.55 -3.79 -4.93
N ASP A 56 -1.16 -2.67 -5.49
CA ASP A 56 0.24 -2.29 -5.75
C ASP A 56 0.45 -0.86 -5.24
N PRO A 57 1.18 -0.68 -4.13
CA PRO A 57 1.41 0.67 -3.59
C PRO A 57 2.22 1.59 -4.52
N GLY A 58 2.88 1.05 -5.55
CA GLY A 58 3.61 1.83 -6.54
C GLY A 58 2.75 2.33 -7.71
N LYS A 59 1.46 1.97 -7.76
CA LYS A 59 0.55 2.29 -8.87
C LYS A 59 -0.71 3.01 -8.41
N PRO A 60 -1.40 3.72 -9.30
CA PRO A 60 -2.73 4.25 -9.01
C PRO A 60 -3.71 3.13 -8.62
N GLY A 61 -4.55 3.38 -7.62
CA GLY A 61 -5.56 2.45 -7.13
C GLY A 61 -5.41 2.15 -5.64
N LEU A 62 -6.38 1.43 -5.09
CA LEU A 62 -6.38 1.04 -3.68
C LEU A 62 -5.27 0.02 -3.41
N TYR A 63 -4.49 0.28 -2.37
CA TYR A 63 -3.53 -0.68 -1.83
C TYR A 63 -3.79 -0.96 -0.36
N VAL A 64 -3.38 -2.14 0.10
CA VAL A 64 -3.33 -2.53 1.51
C VAL A 64 -1.96 -3.14 1.78
N VAL A 65 -1.27 -2.58 2.76
CA VAL A 65 0.04 -3.07 3.22
C VAL A 65 0.03 -3.28 4.73
N ARG A 66 0.96 -4.08 5.23
CA ARG A 66 1.21 -4.20 6.67
C ARG A 66 2.67 -3.92 6.99
N ALA A 67 2.89 -3.24 8.10
CA ALA A 67 4.20 -2.98 8.66
C ALA A 67 4.28 -3.59 10.06
N LYS A 68 5.37 -4.34 10.33
CA LYS A 68 5.67 -4.92 11.63
C LYS A 68 6.94 -4.28 12.16
N MET A 69 6.85 -3.66 13.31
CA MET A 69 7.89 -2.82 13.92
C MET A 69 8.28 -3.36 15.30
N PRO A 70 9.57 -3.39 15.66
CA PRO A 70 9.99 -3.65 17.03
C PRO A 70 9.57 -2.51 17.97
N ALA A 71 9.55 -2.77 19.28
CA ALA A 71 9.35 -1.72 20.27
C ALA A 71 10.40 -0.62 20.12
N GLY A 72 9.97 0.63 20.22
CA GLY A 72 10.84 1.80 20.07
C GLY A 72 11.11 2.23 18.62
N TYR A 73 10.58 1.52 17.61
CA TYR A 73 10.74 1.93 16.21
C TYR A 73 10.06 3.27 15.97
N LYS A 74 10.79 4.20 15.39
CA LYS A 74 10.33 5.58 15.13
C LYS A 74 10.23 5.82 13.64
N ILE A 75 9.21 6.59 13.24
CA ILE A 75 9.14 7.22 11.94
C ILE A 75 9.19 8.72 12.20
N ALA A 76 10.24 9.37 11.72
CA ALA A 76 10.46 10.80 11.88
C ALA A 76 9.34 11.62 11.21
N PRO A 77 9.20 12.92 11.50
CA PRO A 77 8.17 13.76 10.90
C PRO A 77 8.18 13.69 9.39
N HIS A 78 7.02 13.34 8.83
CA HIS A 78 6.81 13.11 7.40
C HIS A 78 5.36 13.41 7.01
N TRP A 79 5.07 13.29 5.73
CA TRP A 79 3.74 13.45 5.15
C TRP A 79 3.59 12.59 3.88
N HIS A 80 2.36 12.42 3.44
CA HIS A 80 1.99 11.66 2.24
C HIS A 80 1.16 12.54 1.29
N PRO A 81 1.25 12.37 -0.05
CA PRO A 81 0.47 13.14 -1.01
C PRO A 81 -1.00 12.70 -1.09
N THR A 82 -1.34 11.57 -0.47
CA THR A 82 -2.69 11.01 -0.40
C THR A 82 -3.03 10.66 1.05
N ASP A 83 -4.31 10.48 1.34
CA ASP A 83 -4.77 10.06 2.65
C ASP A 83 -4.17 8.72 3.05
N GLU A 84 -3.72 8.62 4.31
CA GLU A 84 -3.25 7.37 4.90
C GLU A 84 -4.21 6.91 5.98
N HIS A 85 -4.68 5.67 5.87
CA HIS A 85 -5.52 5.01 6.86
C HIS A 85 -4.72 3.97 7.61
N VAL A 86 -4.60 4.11 8.92
CA VAL A 86 -3.81 3.23 9.79
C VAL A 86 -4.71 2.49 10.75
N THR A 87 -4.59 1.17 10.82
CA THR A 87 -5.27 0.33 11.81
C THR A 87 -4.26 -0.50 12.58
N VAL A 88 -4.34 -0.51 13.90
CA VAL A 88 -3.45 -1.31 14.76
C VAL A 88 -3.96 -2.74 14.86
N LEU A 89 -3.17 -3.70 14.38
CA LEU A 89 -3.48 -5.14 14.42
C LEU A 89 -2.89 -5.83 15.65
N SER A 90 -1.75 -5.34 16.16
CA SER A 90 -1.14 -5.84 17.41
C SER A 90 -0.25 -4.78 18.04
N GLY A 91 -0.05 -4.86 19.35
CA GLY A 91 0.79 -3.92 20.09
C GLY A 91 0.14 -2.58 20.35
N THR A 92 0.96 -1.54 20.52
CA THR A 92 0.52 -0.15 20.74
C THR A 92 1.32 0.78 19.85
N PHE A 93 0.62 1.43 18.95
CA PHE A 93 1.15 2.44 18.04
C PHE A 93 0.85 3.84 18.58
N ALA A 94 1.72 4.80 18.39
CA ALA A 94 1.48 6.19 18.77
C ALA A 94 1.77 7.12 17.59
N LEU A 95 0.91 8.10 17.41
CA LEU A 95 0.98 9.15 16.40
C LEU A 95 1.03 10.52 17.06
N GLY A 96 1.89 11.39 16.57
CA GLY A 96 1.95 12.80 16.91
C GLY A 96 1.87 13.66 15.65
N MET A 97 1.30 14.86 15.78
CA MET A 97 1.12 15.80 14.68
C MET A 97 2.18 16.88 14.69
N GLY A 98 2.59 17.33 13.50
CA GLY A 98 3.53 18.43 13.33
C GLY A 98 4.90 18.01 12.79
N GLU A 99 5.80 18.98 12.77
CA GLU A 99 7.09 18.89 12.08
C GLU A 99 8.26 18.52 13.01
N LYS A 100 8.01 18.40 14.31
CA LYS A 100 9.01 18.01 15.31
C LYS A 100 8.55 16.79 16.08
N PHE A 101 9.46 15.83 16.21
CA PHE A 101 9.18 14.62 16.99
C PHE A 101 9.10 14.95 18.48
N ASP A 102 7.90 14.84 19.05
CA ASP A 102 7.63 15.07 20.47
C ASP A 102 6.78 13.92 21.05
N LYS A 103 7.40 13.10 21.91
CA LYS A 103 6.71 11.99 22.55
C LYS A 103 5.55 12.41 23.45
N SER A 104 5.64 13.60 24.04
CA SER A 104 4.63 14.09 24.99
C SER A 104 3.31 14.47 24.31
N SER A 105 3.35 14.80 23.01
CA SER A 105 2.18 15.18 22.20
C SER A 105 1.52 13.99 21.47
N MET A 106 2.03 12.76 21.65
CA MET A 106 1.56 11.60 20.92
C MET A 106 0.28 11.01 21.52
N THR A 107 -0.68 10.68 20.65
CA THR A 107 -1.83 9.85 20.99
C THR A 107 -1.50 8.37 20.77
N SER A 108 -1.81 7.53 21.77
CA SER A 108 -1.58 6.08 21.71
C SER A 108 -2.81 5.33 21.24
N PHE A 109 -2.61 4.41 20.30
CA PHE A 109 -3.64 3.56 19.72
C PHE A 109 -3.33 2.10 20.08
N PRO A 110 -4.17 1.46 20.91
CA PRO A 110 -4.08 0.01 21.15
C PRO A 110 -4.63 -0.78 19.96
N VAL A 111 -4.65 -2.11 20.08
CA VAL A 111 -5.26 -3.00 19.08
C VAL A 111 -6.70 -2.59 18.77
N GLY A 112 -7.04 -2.53 17.49
CA GLY A 112 -8.32 -2.01 16.98
C GLY A 112 -8.34 -0.48 16.81
N GLY A 113 -7.33 0.24 17.32
CA GLY A 113 -7.19 1.68 17.11
C GLY A 113 -7.05 2.02 15.63
N TYR A 114 -7.66 3.13 15.22
CA TYR A 114 -7.68 3.63 13.85
C TYR A 114 -7.32 5.10 13.79
N ALA A 115 -6.59 5.49 12.77
CA ALA A 115 -6.32 6.88 12.44
C ALA A 115 -6.46 7.11 10.93
N LEU A 116 -7.04 8.25 10.57
CA LEU A 116 -6.98 8.84 9.24
C LEU A 116 -6.03 10.03 9.28
N LEU A 117 -5.02 9.99 8.44
CA LEU A 117 -4.04 11.05 8.23
C LEU A 117 -4.29 11.63 6.84
N PRO A 118 -4.95 12.80 6.74
CA PRO A 118 -5.21 13.45 5.46
C PRO A 118 -3.93 13.76 4.69
N ALA A 119 -4.07 13.84 3.36
CA ALA A 119 -2.99 14.26 2.48
C ALA A 119 -2.29 15.52 2.99
N ASP A 120 -0.96 15.56 2.83
CA ASP A 120 -0.09 16.66 3.24
C ASP A 120 -0.01 16.95 4.75
N MET A 121 -0.70 16.19 5.59
CA MET A 121 -0.63 16.37 7.04
C MET A 121 0.72 15.86 7.59
N ARG A 122 1.48 16.76 8.23
CA ARG A 122 2.76 16.40 8.86
C ARG A 122 2.50 15.66 10.15
N HIS A 123 3.08 14.48 10.26
CA HIS A 123 2.93 13.61 11.43
C HIS A 123 4.19 12.77 11.66
N PHE A 124 4.27 12.14 12.81
CA PHE A 124 5.35 11.25 13.20
C PHE A 124 4.80 10.08 14.01
N ALA A 125 5.56 8.99 14.07
CA ALA A 125 5.06 7.76 14.66
C ALA A 125 6.09 7.06 15.56
N LEU A 126 5.56 6.24 16.49
CA LEU A 126 6.34 5.42 17.42
C LEU A 126 5.60 4.10 17.68
N ALA A 127 6.26 2.98 17.46
CA ALA A 127 5.84 1.70 18.01
C ALA A 127 6.20 1.62 19.48
N LYS A 128 5.24 1.85 20.37
CA LYS A 128 5.52 1.83 21.84
C LYS A 128 5.87 0.44 22.33
N THR A 129 5.29 -0.59 21.75
CA THR A 129 5.61 -2.01 21.93
C THR A 129 5.94 -2.62 20.58
N ALA A 130 6.28 -3.90 20.49
CA ALA A 130 6.29 -4.59 19.20
C ALA A 130 4.89 -4.51 18.57
N THR A 131 4.79 -3.87 17.41
CA THR A 131 3.51 -3.43 16.83
C THR A 131 3.39 -3.90 15.39
N THR A 132 2.19 -4.33 15.03
CA THR A 132 1.80 -4.54 13.62
C THR A 132 0.66 -3.59 13.30
N ILE A 133 0.81 -2.83 12.23
CA ILE A 133 -0.24 -1.98 11.68
C ILE A 133 -0.61 -2.43 10.27
N GLN A 134 -1.84 -2.16 9.87
CA GLN A 134 -2.28 -2.22 8.49
C GLN A 134 -2.51 -0.80 8.00
N ILE A 135 -1.98 -0.51 6.82
CA ILE A 135 -2.13 0.77 6.14
C ILE A 135 -2.88 0.51 4.84
N HIS A 136 -3.81 1.37 4.51
CA HIS A 136 -4.43 1.40 3.19
C HIS A 136 -4.61 2.84 2.72
N GLY A 137 -4.67 3.02 1.41
CA GLY A 137 -4.80 4.32 0.78
C GLY A 137 -4.88 4.20 -0.73
N GLN A 138 -4.88 5.34 -1.40
CA GLN A 138 -4.78 5.43 -2.85
C GLN A 138 -3.31 5.59 -3.24
N GLY A 139 -2.85 4.71 -4.12
CA GLY A 139 -1.50 4.82 -4.69
C GLY A 139 -1.41 5.87 -5.81
N PRO A 140 -0.19 6.25 -6.19
CA PRO A 140 1.07 5.70 -5.70
C PRO A 140 1.41 6.19 -4.28
N PHE A 141 1.86 5.26 -3.41
CA PHE A 141 2.34 5.60 -2.07
C PHE A 141 3.66 6.36 -2.17
N ALA A 142 3.75 7.47 -1.46
CA ALA A 142 5.00 8.18 -1.25
C ALA A 142 5.08 8.68 0.19
N LEU A 143 6.28 8.70 0.76
CA LEU A 143 6.57 9.24 2.08
C LEU A 143 7.65 10.31 1.92
N MET A 144 7.35 11.52 2.35
CA MET A 144 8.25 12.66 2.32
C MET A 144 8.59 13.11 3.73
N TYR A 145 9.86 13.03 4.09
CA TYR A 145 10.35 13.54 5.39
C TYR A 145 10.36 15.07 5.41
N VAL A 146 9.93 15.64 6.53
CA VAL A 146 10.01 17.10 6.78
C VAL A 146 11.46 17.55 6.75
N ASN A 147 12.34 16.82 7.43
CA ASN A 147 13.79 17.02 7.32
C ASN A 147 14.37 15.96 6.36
N PRO A 148 14.92 16.35 5.19
CA PRO A 148 15.50 15.42 4.23
C PRO A 148 16.61 14.52 4.78
N ALA A 149 17.29 14.93 5.87
CA ALA A 149 18.32 14.12 6.51
C ALA A 149 17.75 12.89 7.26
N ASP A 150 16.44 12.89 7.55
CA ASP A 150 15.76 11.75 8.17
C ASP A 150 15.42 10.65 7.17
N ASP A 151 15.55 10.90 5.84
CA ASP A 151 15.30 9.93 4.80
C ASP A 151 16.44 8.90 4.70
N PRO A 152 16.23 7.63 5.10
CA PRO A 152 17.28 6.63 5.05
C PRO A 152 17.76 6.32 3.63
N SER A 153 16.88 6.48 2.63
CA SER A 153 17.20 6.19 1.23
C SER A 153 18.23 7.16 0.64
N LYS A 154 18.43 8.32 1.26
CA LYS A 154 19.39 9.36 0.85
C LYS A 154 20.71 9.29 1.59
N ARG A 155 20.83 8.37 2.57
CA ARG A 155 22.07 8.21 3.33
C ARG A 155 23.05 7.34 2.55
N ALA A 156 24.34 7.71 2.58
CA ALA A 156 25.39 6.87 2.03
C ALA A 156 25.38 5.49 2.70
N PRO A 157 25.69 4.39 1.97
CA PRO A 157 25.81 3.07 2.58
C PRO A 157 26.83 3.15 3.73
N ALA A 158 26.51 2.58 4.88
CA ALA A 158 27.48 2.41 5.96
C ALA A 158 28.65 1.58 5.43
N LYS A 159 29.87 2.13 5.59
CA LYS A 159 31.13 1.46 5.23
C LYS A 159 31.35 0.22 6.09
#